data_59fc9b70858d971f9af89a78b885906c
#
_entry.id   59fc9b70858d971f9af89a78b885906c
#
_cell.length_a   1.000
_cell.length_b   1.000
_cell.length_c   1.000
_cell.angle_alpha   90.00
_cell.angle_beta   90.00
_cell.angle_gamma   90.00
#
_symmetry.space_group_name_H-M   'P 1'
#
loop_
_entity.id
_entity.type
_entity.pdbx_description
1 polymer ?
#
loop_
_entity_poly.entity_id
_entity_poly.type
_entity_poly.pdbx_seq_one_letter_code
_entity_poly.pdbx_strand_id
1 'polypeptide(L)'
;MATLKLEIVTPEEKIYSEDVEMVTLPGSEGELGVYPKHVPLLTTLVPGELRVLKDGRERSMAIGEGFVESRADAVSVLTDMALESEKIDLAAAEAAVERAKAAMKEDQTPEQVAAIQASLQKALAQLHVKRRRHG
;
A
#
# COMPACT_ATOMS: atom_id res chain seq x y z
N MET A 1 19.99 17.47 -2.08
CA MET A 1 19.99 16.10 -1.53
C MET A 1 19.60 15.11 -2.62
N ALA A 2 20.14 13.90 -2.52
CA ALA A 2 19.80 12.87 -3.49
C ALA A 2 18.33 12.44 -3.34
N THR A 3 17.67 12.24 -4.47
CA THR A 3 16.29 11.78 -4.50
C THR A 3 16.17 10.61 -5.46
N LEU A 4 15.05 9.90 -5.36
CA LEU A 4 14.68 8.87 -6.30
C LEU A 4 13.25 9.14 -6.77
N LYS A 5 12.93 8.73 -7.99
CA LYS A 5 11.59 8.92 -8.52
C LYS A 5 10.71 7.78 -8.07
N LEU A 6 9.61 8.10 -7.41
CA LEU A 6 8.62 7.11 -7.00
C LEU A 6 7.39 7.23 -7.87
N GLU A 7 7.01 6.13 -8.52
CA GLU A 7 5.77 6.03 -9.25
C GLU A 7 4.92 4.93 -8.67
N ILE A 8 3.63 5.22 -8.44
CA ILE A 8 2.66 4.25 -7.94
C ILE A 8 1.53 4.18 -8.95
N VAL A 9 1.30 2.99 -9.49
CA VAL A 9 0.36 2.77 -10.58
C VAL A 9 -0.64 1.70 -10.17
N THR A 10 -1.92 1.98 -10.43
CA THR A 10 -2.99 0.98 -10.32
C THR A 10 -3.49 0.68 -11.75
N PRO A 11 -4.31 -0.38 -11.94
CA PRO A 11 -4.83 -0.66 -13.27
C PRO A 11 -5.59 0.50 -13.90
N GLU A 12 -6.19 1.37 -13.08
CA GLU A 12 -7.01 2.48 -13.59
C GLU A 12 -6.17 3.70 -13.94
N GLU A 13 -5.12 4.00 -13.16
CA GLU A 13 -4.38 5.24 -13.37
C GLU A 13 -3.05 5.27 -12.62
N LYS A 14 -2.26 6.29 -12.93
CA LYS A 14 -1.06 6.59 -12.17
C LYS A 14 -1.48 7.45 -10.98
N ILE A 15 -1.30 6.91 -9.77
CA ILE A 15 -1.75 7.54 -8.54
C ILE A 15 -0.75 8.57 -8.01
N TYR A 16 0.55 8.29 -8.21
CA TYR A 16 1.61 9.10 -7.61
C TYR A 16 2.84 9.10 -8.52
N SER A 17 3.49 10.23 -8.66
CA SER A 17 4.72 10.34 -9.44
C SER A 17 5.49 11.56 -8.95
N GLU A 18 6.46 11.37 -8.05
CA GLU A 18 7.24 12.48 -7.49
C GLU A 18 8.64 12.01 -7.10
N ASP A 19 9.54 12.96 -6.98
CA ASP A 19 10.87 12.69 -6.44
C ASP A 19 10.80 12.70 -4.93
N VAL A 20 11.34 11.66 -4.30
CA VAL A 20 11.28 11.47 -2.86
C VAL A 20 12.66 11.15 -2.31
N GLU A 21 12.84 11.32 -1.01
CA GLU A 21 14.10 11.03 -0.35
C GLU A 21 14.22 9.56 0.04
N MET A 22 13.09 8.93 0.35
CA MET A 22 13.05 7.54 0.77
C MET A 22 11.63 7.03 0.67
N VAL A 23 11.45 5.74 0.42
CA VAL A 23 10.14 5.09 0.50
C VAL A 23 10.27 3.80 1.31
N THR A 24 9.29 3.56 2.18
CA THR A 24 9.18 2.33 2.97
C THR A 24 7.95 1.57 2.51
N LEU A 25 8.12 0.29 2.23
CA LEU A 25 7.11 -0.53 1.56
C LEU A 25 6.81 -1.80 2.36
N PRO A 26 5.54 -2.28 2.33
CA PRO A 26 5.18 -3.53 3.00
C PRO A 26 5.49 -4.73 2.11
N GLY A 27 6.73 -5.18 2.13
CA GLY A 27 7.15 -6.35 1.36
C GLY A 27 6.60 -7.66 1.95
N SER A 28 6.51 -8.68 1.10
CA SER A 28 5.99 -9.99 1.53
C SER A 28 6.86 -10.66 2.59
N GLU A 29 8.13 -10.29 2.67
CA GLU A 29 9.05 -10.83 3.67
C GLU A 29 9.35 -9.82 4.77
N GLY A 30 8.57 -8.76 4.87
CA GLY A 30 8.74 -7.72 5.86
C GLY A 30 8.89 -6.36 5.22
N GLU A 31 8.84 -5.34 6.06
CA GLU A 31 8.96 -3.96 5.62
C GLU A 31 10.35 -3.71 5.03
N LEU A 32 10.41 -2.98 3.93
CA LEU A 32 11.68 -2.64 3.31
C LEU A 32 11.74 -1.14 2.99
N GLY A 33 12.94 -0.56 3.18
CA GLY A 33 13.19 0.83 2.87
C GLY A 33 14.07 0.96 1.64
N VAL A 34 13.72 1.88 0.75
CA VAL A 34 14.49 2.14 -0.47
C VAL A 34 14.99 3.56 -0.45
N TYR A 35 16.29 3.72 -0.56
CA TYR A 35 16.99 5.01 -0.63
C TYR A 35 17.52 5.24 -2.03
N PRO A 36 17.87 6.49 -2.39
CA PRO A 36 18.53 6.74 -3.67
C PRO A 36 19.79 5.89 -3.82
N LYS A 37 20.06 5.42 -5.05
CA LYS A 37 21.21 4.58 -5.37
C LYS A 37 21.17 3.21 -4.72
N HIS A 38 19.97 2.75 -4.34
CA HIS A 38 19.80 1.41 -3.80
C HIS A 38 20.08 0.36 -4.87
N VAL A 39 20.52 -0.82 -4.41
CA VAL A 39 20.70 -1.97 -5.31
C VAL A 39 19.37 -2.32 -5.98
N PRO A 40 19.34 -2.63 -7.28
CA PRO A 40 18.12 -3.02 -7.95
C PRO A 40 17.42 -4.17 -7.24
N LEU A 41 16.09 -4.08 -7.15
CA LEU A 41 15.27 -5.01 -6.38
C LEU A 41 13.94 -5.24 -7.10
N LEU A 42 13.46 -6.49 -7.09
CA LEU A 42 12.11 -6.82 -7.54
C LEU A 42 11.51 -7.74 -6.49
N THR A 43 10.40 -7.33 -5.87
CA THR A 43 9.76 -8.15 -4.84
C THR A 43 8.26 -7.90 -4.81
N THR A 44 7.54 -8.79 -4.17
CA THR A 44 6.10 -8.69 -4.01
C THR A 44 5.73 -7.86 -2.78
N LEU A 45 4.57 -7.23 -2.86
CA LEU A 45 4.03 -6.40 -1.77
C LEU A 45 2.76 -7.04 -1.23
N VAL A 46 2.55 -6.89 0.07
CA VAL A 46 1.31 -7.28 0.73
C VAL A 46 0.52 -6.02 1.07
N PRO A 47 -0.81 -6.12 1.28
CA PRO A 47 -1.58 -4.95 1.69
C PRO A 47 -1.01 -4.37 2.98
N GLY A 48 -0.84 -3.06 3.00
CA GLY A 48 -0.26 -2.40 4.17
C GLY A 48 0.01 -0.93 3.93
N GLU A 49 0.90 -0.39 4.74
CA GLU A 49 1.26 1.02 4.69
C GLU A 49 2.54 1.24 3.90
N LEU A 50 2.46 2.16 2.94
CA LEU A 50 3.62 2.69 2.24
C LEU A 50 3.90 4.08 2.82
N ARG A 51 5.14 4.35 3.22
CA ARG A 51 5.53 5.65 3.74
C ARG A 51 6.55 6.31 2.84
N VAL A 52 6.37 7.59 2.61
CA VAL A 52 7.24 8.39 1.74
C VAL A 52 7.85 9.51 2.57
N LEU A 53 9.16 9.69 2.45
CA LEU A 53 9.83 10.85 3.05
C LEU A 53 10.14 11.84 1.92
N LYS A 54 9.58 13.05 2.03
CA LYS A 54 9.77 14.10 1.04
C LYS A 54 9.84 15.45 1.74
N ASP A 55 10.89 16.21 1.45
CA ASP A 55 11.12 17.53 2.04
C ASP A 55 11.08 17.49 3.57
N GLY A 56 11.65 16.43 4.15
CA GLY A 56 11.69 16.24 5.59
C GLY A 56 10.36 15.83 6.21
N ARG A 57 9.33 15.59 5.42
CA ARG A 57 8.01 15.19 5.91
C ARG A 57 7.66 13.78 5.48
N GLU A 58 7.04 13.06 6.38
CA GLU A 58 6.57 11.71 6.10
C GLU A 58 5.10 11.73 5.72
N ARG A 59 4.76 11.02 4.64
CA ARG A 59 3.38 10.84 4.22
C ARG A 59 3.10 9.34 4.10
N SER A 60 1.88 8.96 4.33
CA SER A 60 1.46 7.55 4.28
C SER A 60 0.35 7.31 3.30
N MET A 61 0.38 6.11 2.72
CA MET A 61 -0.65 5.63 1.81
C MET A 61 -0.99 4.19 2.19
N ALA A 62 -2.24 3.81 2.02
CA ALA A 62 -2.64 2.42 2.09
C ALA A 62 -2.50 1.83 0.69
N ILE A 63 -1.80 0.71 0.57
CA ILE A 63 -1.67 0.00 -0.70
C ILE A 63 -2.19 -1.42 -0.56
N GLY A 64 -2.60 -2.00 -1.68
CA GLY A 64 -3.01 -3.40 -1.75
C GLY A 64 -1.87 -4.30 -2.17
N GLU A 65 -2.22 -5.46 -2.69
CA GLU A 65 -1.23 -6.39 -3.22
C GLU A 65 -0.60 -5.84 -4.49
N GLY A 66 0.61 -6.28 -4.77
CA GLY A 66 1.30 -5.91 -5.97
C GLY A 66 2.77 -6.26 -5.90
N PHE A 67 3.56 -5.49 -6.62
CA PHE A 67 5.00 -5.67 -6.57
C PHE A 67 5.71 -4.33 -6.79
N VAL A 68 6.97 -4.31 -6.41
CA VAL A 68 7.84 -3.15 -6.54
C VAL A 68 9.09 -3.55 -7.31
N GLU A 69 9.47 -2.67 -8.24
CA GLU A 69 10.75 -2.77 -8.93
C GLU A 69 11.53 -1.51 -8.63
N SER A 70 12.74 -1.66 -8.11
CA SER A 70 13.60 -0.52 -7.85
C SER A 70 14.87 -0.57 -8.69
N ARG A 71 15.31 0.62 -9.06
CA ARG A 71 16.59 0.85 -9.74
C ARG A 71 17.35 1.89 -8.93
N ALA A 72 18.54 2.25 -9.38
CA ALA A 72 19.37 3.19 -8.62
C ALA A 72 18.67 4.52 -8.32
N ASP A 73 17.84 4.99 -9.25
CA ASP A 73 17.24 6.34 -9.18
C ASP A 73 15.71 6.33 -9.28
N ALA A 74 15.08 5.16 -9.31
CA ALA A 74 13.64 5.08 -9.52
C ALA A 74 13.04 3.86 -8.82
N VAL A 75 11.81 4.00 -8.35
CA VAL A 75 11.01 2.92 -7.77
C VAL A 75 9.64 2.93 -8.44
N SER A 76 9.23 1.79 -8.97
CA SER A 76 7.91 1.62 -9.55
C SER A 76 7.11 0.63 -8.72
N VAL A 77 5.95 1.07 -8.25
CA VAL A 77 5.03 0.25 -7.48
C VAL A 77 3.79 0.00 -8.33
N LEU A 78 3.47 -1.28 -8.55
CA LEU A 78 2.23 -1.67 -9.21
C LEU A 78 1.37 -2.39 -8.19
N THR A 79 0.18 -1.85 -7.94
CA THR A 79 -0.69 -2.36 -6.90
C THR A 79 -2.15 -2.25 -7.35
N ASP A 80 -3.02 -3.03 -6.73
CA ASP A 80 -4.45 -3.00 -7.05
C ASP A 80 -5.21 -1.93 -6.27
N MET A 81 -4.58 -1.26 -5.31
CA MET A 81 -5.18 -0.18 -4.54
C MET A 81 -4.09 0.74 -4.01
N ALA A 82 -4.30 2.04 -4.11
CA ALA A 82 -3.42 3.04 -3.49
C ALA A 82 -4.27 4.25 -3.08
N LEU A 83 -4.27 4.55 -1.77
CA LEU A 83 -5.03 5.67 -1.21
C LEU A 83 -4.17 6.45 -0.23
N GLU A 84 -4.01 7.74 -0.47
CA GLU A 84 -3.35 8.63 0.50
C GLU A 84 -4.20 8.71 1.77
N SER A 85 -3.56 8.87 2.93
CA SER A 85 -4.26 8.83 4.20
C SER A 85 -5.42 9.83 4.27
N GLU A 86 -5.26 11.01 3.68
CA GLU A 86 -6.30 12.03 3.69
C GLU A 86 -7.56 11.60 2.91
N LYS A 87 -7.40 10.70 1.94
CA LYS A 87 -8.50 10.24 1.09
C LYS A 87 -9.20 8.99 1.62
N ILE A 88 -8.69 8.42 2.71
CA ILE A 88 -9.30 7.23 3.29
C ILE A 88 -10.52 7.63 4.11
N ASP A 89 -11.66 7.00 3.80
CA ASP A 89 -12.89 7.18 4.56
C ASP A 89 -12.92 6.13 5.67
N LEU A 90 -12.71 6.58 6.91
CA LEU A 90 -12.62 5.68 8.07
C LEU A 90 -13.91 4.85 8.24
N ALA A 91 -15.07 5.49 8.14
CA ALA A 91 -16.34 4.79 8.32
C ALA A 91 -16.55 3.72 7.23
N ALA A 92 -16.21 4.06 5.99
CA ALA A 92 -16.33 3.10 4.88
C ALA A 92 -15.38 1.92 5.06
N ALA A 93 -14.16 2.18 5.53
CA ALA A 93 -13.18 1.11 5.77
C ALA A 93 -13.65 0.19 6.91
N GLU A 94 -14.17 0.77 8.01
CA GLU A 94 -14.72 -0.02 9.11
C GLU A 94 -15.89 -0.88 8.66
N ALA A 95 -16.79 -0.31 7.86
CA ALA A 95 -17.93 -1.05 7.31
C ALA A 95 -17.47 -2.20 6.41
N ALA A 96 -16.43 -1.97 5.61
CA ALA A 96 -15.90 -3.01 4.73
C ALA A 96 -15.31 -4.18 5.53
N VAL A 97 -14.62 -3.89 6.65
CA VAL A 97 -14.10 -4.93 7.54
C VAL A 97 -15.25 -5.76 8.10
N GLU A 98 -16.31 -5.10 8.59
CA GLU A 98 -17.44 -5.81 9.17
C GLU A 98 -18.18 -6.67 8.14
N ARG A 99 -18.34 -6.17 6.91
CA ARG A 99 -18.95 -6.96 5.82
C ARG A 99 -18.13 -8.20 5.50
N ALA A 100 -16.80 -8.05 5.45
CA ALA A 100 -15.92 -9.18 5.15
C ALA A 100 -15.99 -10.24 6.26
N LYS A 101 -15.97 -9.80 7.52
CA LYS A 101 -16.08 -10.71 8.66
C LYS A 101 -17.42 -11.45 8.65
N ALA A 102 -18.51 -10.75 8.35
CA ALA A 102 -19.84 -11.37 8.27
C ALA A 102 -19.89 -12.40 7.14
N ALA A 103 -19.34 -12.07 5.99
CA ALA A 103 -19.33 -12.97 4.84
C ALA A 103 -18.53 -14.24 5.11
N MET A 104 -17.48 -14.16 5.92
CA MET A 104 -16.66 -15.33 6.27
C MET A 104 -17.41 -16.36 7.13
N LYS A 105 -18.54 -15.96 7.74
CA LYS A 105 -19.36 -16.87 8.55
C LYS A 105 -20.32 -17.70 7.72
N GLU A 106 -20.47 -17.39 6.44
CA GLU A 106 -21.37 -18.11 5.55
C GLU A 106 -20.59 -19.19 4.79
N ASP A 107 -21.34 -20.17 4.24
CA ASP A 107 -20.72 -21.20 3.41
C ASP A 107 -20.22 -20.55 2.12
N GLN A 108 -18.93 -20.69 1.85
CA GLN A 108 -18.29 -20.04 0.72
C GLN A 108 -17.43 -21.05 -0.05
N THR A 109 -17.31 -20.83 -1.35
CA THR A 109 -16.34 -21.58 -2.16
C THR A 109 -14.93 -21.09 -1.84
N PRO A 110 -13.89 -21.88 -2.14
CA PRO A 110 -12.51 -21.41 -1.95
C PRO A 110 -12.22 -20.09 -2.64
N GLU A 111 -12.77 -19.88 -3.85
CA GLU A 111 -12.57 -18.62 -4.59
C GLU A 111 -13.25 -17.46 -3.88
N GLN A 112 -14.44 -17.68 -3.32
CA GLN A 112 -15.14 -16.65 -2.55
C GLN A 112 -14.39 -16.30 -1.28
N VAL A 113 -13.84 -17.30 -0.58
CA VAL A 113 -13.03 -17.07 0.61
C VAL A 113 -11.81 -16.23 0.29
N ALA A 114 -11.12 -16.55 -0.80
CA ALA A 114 -9.93 -15.79 -1.22
C ALA A 114 -10.28 -14.33 -1.52
N ALA A 115 -11.40 -14.09 -2.22
CA ALA A 115 -11.84 -12.73 -2.54
C ALA A 115 -12.21 -11.95 -1.30
N ILE A 116 -12.88 -12.59 -0.33
CA ILE A 116 -13.27 -11.94 0.93
C ILE A 116 -12.02 -11.59 1.74
N GLN A 117 -11.06 -12.52 1.81
CA GLN A 117 -9.81 -12.25 2.53
C GLN A 117 -9.02 -11.11 1.90
N ALA A 118 -8.96 -11.03 0.56
CA ALA A 118 -8.29 -9.93 -0.13
C ALA A 118 -8.95 -8.60 0.19
N SER A 119 -10.28 -8.54 0.17
CA SER A 119 -11.02 -7.33 0.53
C SER A 119 -10.79 -6.94 1.98
N LEU A 120 -10.75 -7.93 2.89
CA LEU A 120 -10.50 -7.68 4.30
C LEU A 120 -9.11 -7.09 4.50
N GLN A 121 -8.09 -7.63 3.86
CA GLN A 121 -6.72 -7.13 4.00
C GLN A 121 -6.58 -5.69 3.49
N LYS A 122 -7.25 -5.36 2.38
CA LYS A 122 -7.25 -3.98 1.88
C LYS A 122 -7.91 -3.02 2.86
N ALA A 123 -9.05 -3.41 3.41
CA ALA A 123 -9.77 -2.58 4.38
C ALA A 123 -8.94 -2.39 5.66
N LEU A 124 -8.31 -3.45 6.14
CA LEU A 124 -7.43 -3.37 7.32
C LEU A 124 -6.23 -2.46 7.06
N ALA A 125 -5.67 -2.49 5.86
CA ALA A 125 -4.56 -1.60 5.50
C ALA A 125 -5.02 -0.13 5.58
N GLN A 126 -6.21 0.16 5.07
CA GLN A 126 -6.77 1.52 5.13
C GLN A 126 -7.00 1.96 6.57
N LEU A 127 -7.56 1.08 7.41
CA LEU A 127 -7.76 1.39 8.83
C LEU A 127 -6.44 1.65 9.53
N HIS A 128 -5.45 0.82 9.29
CA HIS A 128 -4.14 0.97 9.92
C HIS A 128 -3.53 2.33 9.61
N VAL A 129 -3.52 2.70 8.33
CA VAL A 129 -2.96 4.00 7.90
C VAL A 129 -3.73 5.16 8.50
N LYS A 130 -5.07 5.12 8.42
CA LYS A 130 -5.91 6.22 8.89
C LYS A 130 -5.81 6.41 10.40
N ARG A 131 -5.87 5.32 11.15
CA ARG A 131 -5.79 5.38 12.62
C ARG A 131 -4.42 5.80 13.09
N ARG A 132 -3.37 5.35 12.44
CA ARG A 132 -2.00 5.75 12.80
C ARG A 132 -1.81 7.25 12.61
N ARG A 133 -2.41 7.82 11.56
CA ARG A 133 -2.26 9.25 11.25
C ARG A 133 -3.12 10.14 12.14
N HIS A 134 -4.20 9.59 12.72
CA HIS A 134 -5.12 10.34 13.58
C HIS A 134 -5.06 9.91 15.04
N GLY A 135 -4.36 8.86 15.31
CA GLY A 135 -4.15 8.36 16.67
C GLY A 135 -2.79 8.71 17.16
#